data_41f931e8d00968a4f43f5628dc5a5c09
#
_entry.id   41f931e8d00968a4f43f5628dc5a5c09
#
_cell.length_a   1.000
_cell.length_b   1.000
_cell.length_c   1.000
_cell.angle_alpha   90.00
_cell.angle_beta   90.00
_cell.angle_gamma   90.00
#
_symmetry.space_group_name_H-M   'P 1'
#
loop_
_entity.id
_entity.type
_entity.pdbx_description
1 polymer ?
#
loop_
_entity_poly.entity_id
_entity_poly.type
_entity_poly.pdbx_seq_one_letter_code
_entity_poly.pdbx_strand_id
1 'polypeptide(L)'
;GIETKFSFLFNESLITRARNYLADEFLRSGYTHMMFIDADVQFNPQDIIALLALDKDIVGGPYPKKSMNWKNIAETARKHPDMDVSELNKVVGEYVFNVVKGTKQFTVTDPIEVMEIGTGHMMIKRQVFEKMEEEFPLIRYKPDHVGQEHFDGKNYIHAFFDTIIDTKDSSTGYLHSYIIKFRY
;
A
#
# COMPACT_ATOMS: atom_id res chain seq x y z
N GLY A 1 -16.21 13.68 -15.11
CA GLY A 1 -15.43 14.02 -13.94
C GLY A 1 -15.19 12.78 -13.07
N ILE A 2 -14.25 12.84 -12.15
CA ILE A 2 -13.99 11.78 -11.17
C ILE A 2 -14.75 12.16 -9.90
N GLU A 3 -15.63 11.29 -9.44
CA GLU A 3 -16.30 11.44 -8.16
C GLU A 3 -15.42 10.87 -7.06
N THR A 4 -15.25 11.59 -5.96
CA THR A 4 -14.39 11.19 -4.85
C THR A 4 -15.13 11.30 -3.53
N LYS A 5 -14.89 10.32 -2.64
CA LYS A 5 -15.28 10.34 -1.23
C LYS A 5 -14.03 10.16 -0.37
N PHE A 6 -13.92 10.95 0.69
CA PHE A 6 -12.85 10.80 1.67
C PHE A 6 -13.42 10.14 2.92
N SER A 7 -12.75 9.09 3.38
CA SER A 7 -13.04 8.43 4.66
C SER A 7 -11.81 8.56 5.56
N PHE A 8 -12.02 9.02 6.78
CA PHE A 8 -10.97 9.16 7.78
C PHE A 8 -11.31 8.26 8.97
N LEU A 9 -10.36 7.43 9.37
CA LEU A 9 -10.50 6.60 10.56
C LEU A 9 -9.57 7.13 11.64
N PHE A 10 -10.14 7.44 12.80
CA PHE A 10 -9.42 7.95 13.95
C PHE A 10 -9.38 6.92 15.07
N ASN A 11 -8.39 7.04 15.95
CA ASN A 11 -8.25 6.22 17.16
C ASN A 11 -8.13 4.70 16.90
N GLU A 12 -7.66 4.31 15.72
CA GLU A 12 -7.39 2.92 15.41
C GLU A 12 -5.88 2.66 15.45
N SER A 13 -5.45 1.78 16.33
CA SER A 13 -4.04 1.46 16.53
C SER A 13 -3.57 0.26 15.68
N LEU A 14 -4.50 -0.58 15.24
CA LEU A 14 -4.18 -1.77 14.46
C LEU A 14 -4.45 -1.50 12.96
N ILE A 15 -3.39 -1.29 12.20
CA ILE A 15 -3.46 -0.87 10.78
C ILE A 15 -4.22 -1.88 9.92
N THR A 16 -4.02 -3.18 10.11
CA THR A 16 -4.74 -4.23 9.37
C THR A 16 -6.23 -4.14 9.60
N ARG A 17 -6.65 -3.93 10.86
CA ARG A 17 -8.05 -3.77 11.24
C ARG A 17 -8.66 -2.51 10.61
N ALA A 18 -7.95 -1.38 10.67
CA ALA A 18 -8.36 -0.14 10.02
C ALA A 18 -8.62 -0.33 8.52
N ARG A 19 -7.68 -0.97 7.82
CA ARG A 19 -7.79 -1.19 6.38
C ARG A 19 -8.92 -2.16 6.01
N ASN A 20 -9.12 -3.21 6.77
CA ASN A 20 -10.22 -4.15 6.55
C ASN A 20 -11.58 -3.47 6.72
N TYR A 21 -11.70 -2.61 7.73
CA TYR A 21 -12.90 -1.84 7.95
C TYR A 21 -13.20 -0.88 6.79
N LEU A 22 -12.20 -0.10 6.35
CA LEU A 22 -12.35 0.82 5.24
C LEU A 22 -12.63 0.09 3.91
N ALA A 23 -12.07 -1.10 3.71
CA ALA A 23 -12.36 -1.94 2.56
C ALA A 23 -13.81 -2.45 2.56
N ASP A 24 -14.34 -2.85 3.73
CA ASP A 24 -15.75 -3.22 3.86
C ASP A 24 -16.68 -2.02 3.61
N GLU A 25 -16.36 -0.84 4.13
CA GLU A 25 -17.10 0.39 3.84
C GLU A 25 -17.08 0.72 2.33
N PHE A 26 -15.92 0.57 1.68
CA PHE A 26 -15.77 0.75 0.25
C PHE A 26 -16.64 -0.24 -0.54
N LEU A 27 -16.65 -1.52 -0.18
CA LEU A 27 -17.44 -2.54 -0.85
C LEU A 27 -18.96 -2.30 -0.72
N ARG A 28 -19.40 -1.63 0.33
CA ARG A 28 -20.79 -1.19 0.49
C ARG A 28 -21.13 0.09 -0.29
N SER A 29 -20.12 0.76 -0.83
CA SER A 29 -20.30 1.95 -1.66
C SER A 29 -20.47 1.59 -3.15
N GLY A 30 -20.76 2.58 -4.01
CA GLY A 30 -20.80 2.43 -5.46
C GLY A 30 -19.49 2.75 -6.17
N TYR A 31 -18.41 3.05 -5.45
CA TYR A 31 -17.14 3.46 -6.04
C TYR A 31 -16.38 2.29 -6.67
N THR A 32 -15.63 2.56 -7.72
CA THR A 32 -14.90 1.58 -8.53
C THR A 32 -13.46 1.33 -8.06
N HIS A 33 -12.86 2.31 -7.40
CA HIS A 33 -11.48 2.26 -6.93
C HIS A 33 -11.43 2.72 -5.47
N MET A 34 -10.57 2.10 -4.71
CA MET A 34 -10.20 2.51 -3.35
C MET A 34 -8.75 2.95 -3.36
N MET A 35 -8.43 4.04 -2.67
CA MET A 35 -7.06 4.48 -2.50
C MET A 35 -6.73 4.67 -1.03
N PHE A 36 -5.67 4.03 -0.58
CA PHE A 36 -5.06 4.30 0.72
C PHE A 36 -3.99 5.35 0.60
N ILE A 37 -4.02 6.33 1.50
CA ILE A 37 -2.99 7.34 1.66
C ILE A 37 -2.70 7.45 3.15
N ASP A 38 -1.48 7.08 3.57
CA ASP A 38 -1.08 7.24 4.97
C ASP A 38 -0.93 8.72 5.31
N ALA A 39 -1.30 9.11 6.52
CA ALA A 39 -1.40 10.51 6.94
C ALA A 39 -0.05 11.28 6.91
N ASP A 40 1.05 10.57 6.83
CA ASP A 40 2.42 11.11 6.76
C ASP A 40 3.04 11.00 5.35
N VAL A 41 2.26 10.64 4.34
CA VAL A 41 2.69 10.60 2.93
C VAL A 41 2.28 11.89 2.23
N GLN A 42 3.27 12.64 1.76
CA GLN A 42 3.05 13.78 0.87
C GLN A 42 2.99 13.30 -0.58
N PHE A 43 1.99 13.74 -1.33
CA PHE A 43 1.79 13.39 -2.73
C PHE A 43 1.29 14.59 -3.54
N ASN A 44 1.44 14.51 -4.87
CA ASN A 44 0.81 15.46 -5.77
C ASN A 44 -0.57 14.90 -6.18
N PRO A 45 -1.66 15.69 -6.14
CA PRO A 45 -2.97 15.23 -6.61
C PRO A 45 -2.99 14.71 -8.04
N GLN A 46 -2.09 15.18 -8.90
CA GLN A 46 -1.93 14.66 -10.27
C GLN A 46 -1.44 13.21 -10.31
N ASP A 47 -0.73 12.75 -9.26
CA ASP A 47 -0.26 11.37 -9.16
C ASP A 47 -1.46 10.41 -9.09
N ILE A 48 -2.55 10.79 -8.43
CA ILE A 48 -3.78 10.00 -8.36
C ILE A 48 -4.36 9.78 -9.76
N ILE A 49 -4.38 10.84 -10.58
CA ILE A 49 -4.86 10.78 -11.96
C ILE A 49 -3.95 9.87 -12.81
N ALA A 50 -2.63 9.99 -12.62
CA ALA A 50 -1.65 9.16 -13.32
C ALA A 50 -1.82 7.67 -12.95
N LEU A 51 -1.97 7.35 -11.66
CA LEU A 51 -2.21 5.98 -11.20
C LEU A 51 -3.52 5.42 -11.77
N LEU A 52 -4.59 6.20 -11.77
CA LEU A 52 -5.87 5.80 -12.36
C LEU A 52 -5.76 5.52 -13.86
N ALA A 53 -5.00 6.34 -14.59
CA ALA A 53 -4.79 6.20 -16.04
C ALA A 53 -3.99 4.94 -16.41
N LEU A 54 -3.21 4.36 -15.50
CA LEU A 54 -2.50 3.09 -15.71
C LEU A 54 -3.44 1.89 -15.78
N ASP A 55 -4.66 2.02 -15.30
CA ASP A 55 -5.75 1.01 -15.34
C ASP A 55 -5.33 -0.37 -14.81
N LYS A 56 -4.49 -0.42 -13.79
CA LYS A 56 -4.03 -1.66 -13.15
C LYS A 56 -4.96 -2.06 -12.01
N ASP A 57 -5.04 -3.35 -11.74
CA ASP A 57 -5.85 -3.90 -10.64
C ASP A 57 -5.36 -3.40 -9.28
N ILE A 58 -4.04 -3.38 -9.11
CA ILE A 58 -3.37 -2.76 -7.97
C ILE A 58 -2.22 -1.90 -8.52
N VAL A 59 -2.13 -0.67 -8.06
CA VAL A 59 -1.06 0.25 -8.41
C VAL A 59 -0.76 1.16 -7.24
N GLY A 60 0.47 1.62 -7.10
CA GLY A 60 0.82 2.57 -6.06
C GLY A 60 1.98 3.46 -6.45
N GLY A 61 2.06 4.60 -5.81
CA GLY A 61 3.20 5.50 -5.89
C GLY A 61 4.27 5.11 -4.87
N PRO A 62 5.54 5.04 -5.28
CA PRO A 62 6.63 4.79 -4.35
C PRO A 62 6.76 5.97 -3.37
N TYR A 63 6.95 5.66 -2.10
CA TYR A 63 7.27 6.64 -1.06
C TYR A 63 8.49 6.18 -0.26
N PRO A 64 9.28 7.12 0.30
CA PRO A 64 10.52 6.78 0.96
C PRO A 64 10.28 6.02 2.28
N LYS A 65 11.19 5.10 2.59
CA LYS A 65 11.30 4.51 3.93
C LYS A 65 11.68 5.58 4.95
N LYS A 66 11.24 5.43 6.18
CA LYS A 66 11.62 6.31 7.32
C LYS A 66 13.06 6.00 7.80
N SER A 67 13.99 5.86 6.86
CA SER A 67 15.40 5.56 7.13
C SER A 67 16.30 6.39 6.22
N MET A 68 17.45 6.80 6.74
CA MET A 68 18.45 7.53 5.96
C MET A 68 19.56 6.57 5.55
N ASN A 69 19.85 6.50 4.28
CA ASN A 69 20.99 5.75 3.77
C ASN A 69 22.26 6.60 3.85
N TRP A 70 22.84 6.67 5.05
CA TRP A 70 24.05 7.46 5.31
C TRP A 70 25.22 7.11 4.42
N LYS A 71 25.34 5.83 4.04
CA LYS A 71 26.40 5.38 3.13
C LYS A 71 26.25 6.05 1.76
N ASN A 72 25.02 6.01 1.22
CA ASN A 72 24.74 6.61 -0.09
C ASN A 72 24.95 8.13 -0.09
N ILE A 73 24.51 8.80 0.99
CA ILE A 73 24.74 10.23 1.18
C ILE A 73 26.24 10.55 1.17
N ALA A 74 27.04 9.82 1.95
CA ALA A 74 28.48 10.04 2.04
C ALA A 74 29.21 9.76 0.73
N GLU A 75 28.82 8.72 0.01
CA GLU A 75 29.39 8.39 -1.30
C GLU A 75 29.03 9.44 -2.36
N THR A 76 27.80 9.93 -2.36
CA THR A 76 27.36 10.97 -3.30
C THR A 76 28.07 12.29 -3.03
N ALA A 77 28.16 12.71 -1.77
CA ALA A 77 28.88 13.93 -1.40
C ALA A 77 30.38 13.88 -1.77
N ARG A 78 31.02 12.70 -1.68
CA ARG A 78 32.42 12.56 -2.13
C ARG A 78 32.56 12.62 -3.65
N LYS A 79 31.62 12.06 -4.38
CA LYS A 79 31.64 12.05 -5.87
C LYS A 79 31.27 13.42 -6.46
N HIS A 80 30.46 14.17 -5.75
CA HIS A 80 29.93 15.46 -6.19
C HIS A 80 30.11 16.52 -5.09
N PRO A 81 31.36 16.98 -4.82
CA PRO A 81 31.65 17.88 -3.72
C PRO A 81 31.00 19.27 -3.85
N ASP A 82 30.66 19.66 -5.08
CA ASP A 82 30.01 20.93 -5.37
C ASP A 82 28.46 20.83 -5.43
N MET A 83 27.89 19.66 -5.10
CA MET A 83 26.45 19.45 -5.08
C MET A 83 25.82 20.27 -3.96
N ASP A 84 24.72 20.93 -4.26
CA ASP A 84 23.93 21.65 -3.24
C ASP A 84 23.39 20.65 -2.20
N VAL A 85 23.46 21.03 -0.93
CA VAL A 85 23.01 20.17 0.18
C VAL A 85 21.53 19.78 0.03
N SER A 86 20.71 20.65 -0.55
CA SER A 86 19.30 20.35 -0.83
C SER A 86 19.12 19.21 -1.84
N GLU A 87 20.08 18.99 -2.74
CA GLU A 87 20.04 17.89 -3.72
C GLU A 87 20.36 16.54 -3.06
N LEU A 88 21.07 16.53 -1.92
CA LEU A 88 21.33 15.31 -1.16
C LEU A 88 20.04 14.64 -0.68
N ASN A 89 18.96 15.38 -0.50
CA ASN A 89 17.65 14.82 -0.18
C ASN A 89 17.16 13.81 -1.23
N LYS A 90 17.58 13.92 -2.48
CA LYS A 90 17.21 13.00 -3.56
C LYS A 90 17.88 11.63 -3.47
N VAL A 91 18.93 11.51 -2.68
CA VAL A 91 19.71 10.27 -2.51
C VAL A 91 19.62 9.67 -1.11
N VAL A 92 18.82 10.27 -0.24
CA VAL A 92 18.72 9.91 1.19
C VAL A 92 17.92 8.62 1.40
N GLY A 93 16.91 8.38 0.59
CA GLY A 93 15.88 7.38 0.87
C GLY A 93 16.01 6.12 0.04
N GLU A 94 15.58 5.03 0.64
CA GLU A 94 15.12 3.85 -0.08
C GLU A 94 13.59 3.91 -0.18
N TYR A 95 13.02 3.37 -1.25
CA TYR A 95 11.58 3.36 -1.44
C TYR A 95 10.93 2.07 -0.93
N VAL A 96 9.63 2.16 -0.61
CA VAL A 96 8.85 1.03 -0.06
C VAL A 96 8.24 0.22 -1.21
N PHE A 97 9.07 -0.55 -1.91
CA PHE A 97 8.64 -1.58 -2.87
C PHE A 97 9.75 -2.59 -3.12
N ASN A 98 9.39 -3.78 -3.59
CA ASN A 98 10.33 -4.80 -4.01
C ASN A 98 10.06 -5.16 -5.48
N VAL A 99 11.08 -4.98 -6.32
CA VAL A 99 11.00 -5.31 -7.76
C VAL A 99 10.94 -6.83 -7.98
N VAL A 100 10.39 -7.22 -9.12
CA VAL A 100 10.39 -8.61 -9.55
C VAL A 100 11.83 -9.12 -9.69
N LYS A 101 12.09 -10.34 -9.23
CA LYS A 101 13.40 -10.98 -9.33
C LYS A 101 13.90 -10.98 -10.78
N GLY A 102 15.11 -10.49 -11.00
CA GLY A 102 15.71 -10.39 -12.34
C GLY A 102 15.62 -9.00 -12.99
N THR A 103 14.87 -8.07 -12.41
CA THR A 103 14.90 -6.67 -12.86
C THR A 103 16.27 -6.07 -12.62
N LYS A 104 16.99 -5.75 -13.70
CA LYS A 104 18.38 -5.26 -13.61
C LYS A 104 18.48 -3.75 -13.48
N GLN A 105 17.60 -3.04 -14.16
CA GLN A 105 17.54 -1.58 -14.14
C GLN A 105 16.09 -1.13 -14.36
N PHE A 106 15.70 -0.02 -13.75
CA PHE A 106 14.43 0.65 -13.96
C PHE A 106 14.60 2.15 -13.71
N THR A 107 13.72 2.92 -14.32
CA THR A 107 13.64 4.36 -14.09
C THR A 107 12.48 4.63 -13.14
N VAL A 108 12.70 5.46 -12.13
CA VAL A 108 11.64 5.77 -11.12
C VAL A 108 10.45 6.50 -11.73
N THR A 109 10.60 7.03 -12.93
CA THR A 109 9.55 7.74 -13.67
C THR A 109 8.62 6.83 -14.47
N ASP A 110 9.05 5.58 -14.70
CA ASP A 110 8.28 4.66 -15.52
C ASP A 110 7.55 3.63 -14.65
N PRO A 111 6.32 3.25 -15.01
CA PRO A 111 5.62 2.18 -14.33
C PRO A 111 6.40 0.87 -14.45
N ILE A 112 6.60 0.20 -13.33
CA ILE A 112 7.28 -1.10 -13.27
C ILE A 112 6.42 -2.11 -12.52
N GLU A 113 6.56 -3.37 -12.88
CA GLU A 113 5.98 -4.47 -12.13
C GLU A 113 6.80 -4.74 -10.86
N VAL A 114 6.10 -4.90 -9.74
CA VAL A 114 6.73 -5.15 -8.44
C VAL A 114 6.14 -6.39 -7.79
N MET A 115 6.93 -7.08 -6.98
CA MET A 115 6.45 -8.19 -6.15
C MET A 115 5.67 -7.69 -4.94
N GLU A 116 6.08 -6.56 -4.39
CA GLU A 116 5.53 -5.99 -3.17
C GLU A 116 5.56 -4.46 -3.27
N ILE A 117 4.50 -3.84 -2.81
CA ILE A 117 4.38 -2.39 -2.71
C ILE A 117 3.78 -2.01 -1.36
N GLY A 118 4.23 -0.89 -0.81
CA GLY A 118 3.68 -0.37 0.43
C GLY A 118 2.24 0.13 0.27
N THR A 119 1.43 -0.10 1.27
CA THR A 119 0.01 0.27 1.27
C THR A 119 -0.25 1.76 1.57
N GLY A 120 0.79 2.53 1.88
CA GLY A 120 0.66 3.95 2.27
C GLY A 120 0.32 4.90 1.13
N HIS A 121 0.44 4.47 -0.14
CA HIS A 121 -0.02 5.20 -1.33
C HIS A 121 -0.40 4.20 -2.41
N MET A 122 -1.54 3.51 -2.23
CA MET A 122 -1.95 2.36 -3.04
C MET A 122 -3.40 2.49 -3.49
N MET A 123 -3.62 2.31 -4.79
CA MET A 123 -4.94 2.26 -5.42
C MET A 123 -5.27 0.81 -5.79
N ILE A 124 -6.51 0.40 -5.51
CA ILE A 124 -7.01 -0.97 -5.72
C ILE A 124 -8.38 -0.88 -6.38
N LYS A 125 -8.59 -1.64 -7.45
CA LYS A 125 -9.91 -1.77 -8.08
C LYS A 125 -10.86 -2.60 -7.21
N ARG A 126 -12.14 -2.28 -7.25
CA ARG A 126 -13.22 -3.02 -6.57
C ARG A 126 -13.17 -4.52 -6.86
N GLN A 127 -13.02 -4.88 -8.12
CA GLN A 127 -13.00 -6.28 -8.57
C GLN A 127 -11.93 -7.15 -7.88
N VAL A 128 -10.87 -6.53 -7.36
CA VAL A 128 -9.82 -7.23 -6.61
C VAL A 128 -10.37 -7.77 -5.30
N PHE A 129 -11.08 -6.93 -4.55
CA PHE A 129 -11.71 -7.32 -3.29
C PHE A 129 -12.82 -8.35 -3.52
N GLU A 130 -13.65 -8.16 -4.55
CA GLU A 130 -14.73 -9.08 -4.91
C GLU A 130 -14.18 -10.47 -5.24
N LYS A 131 -13.12 -10.56 -6.04
CA LYS A 131 -12.42 -11.83 -6.31
C LYS A 131 -11.83 -12.45 -5.05
N MET A 132 -11.27 -11.65 -4.14
CA MET A 132 -10.74 -12.17 -2.88
C MET A 132 -11.85 -12.74 -1.98
N GLU A 133 -13.04 -12.13 -1.95
CA GLU A 133 -14.19 -12.67 -1.23
C GLU A 133 -14.63 -14.03 -1.78
N GLU A 134 -14.60 -14.19 -3.11
CA GLU A 134 -14.96 -15.43 -3.79
C GLU A 134 -13.91 -16.53 -3.58
N GLU A 135 -12.62 -16.20 -3.73
CA GLU A 135 -11.53 -17.17 -3.66
C GLU A 135 -11.16 -17.55 -2.21
N PHE A 136 -11.36 -16.63 -1.27
CA PHE A 136 -10.99 -16.82 0.14
C PHE A 136 -12.18 -16.61 1.10
N PRO A 137 -13.26 -17.36 1.01
CA PRO A 137 -14.46 -17.13 1.83
C PRO A 137 -14.23 -17.33 3.34
N LEU A 138 -13.11 -17.94 3.73
CA LEU A 138 -12.77 -18.21 5.14
C LEU A 138 -12.00 -17.07 5.82
N ILE A 139 -11.57 -16.02 5.09
CA ILE A 139 -10.90 -14.86 5.69
C ILE A 139 -11.86 -13.89 6.38
N ARG A 140 -12.99 -14.38 6.83
CA ARG A 140 -14.03 -13.59 7.51
C ARG A 140 -13.80 -13.59 9.02
N TYR A 141 -14.01 -12.44 9.64
CA TYR A 141 -13.99 -12.33 11.09
C TYR A 141 -15.09 -11.40 11.58
N LYS A 142 -15.44 -11.54 12.86
CA LYS A 142 -16.40 -10.66 13.51
C LYS A 142 -15.67 -9.38 13.92
N PRO A 143 -16.09 -8.22 13.42
CA PRO A 143 -15.53 -6.96 13.86
C PRO A 143 -15.91 -6.69 15.33
N ASP A 144 -14.95 -6.21 16.10
CA ASP A 144 -15.12 -5.86 17.51
C ASP A 144 -14.95 -4.35 17.76
N HIS A 145 -15.15 -3.55 16.73
CA HIS A 145 -14.99 -2.10 16.82
C HIS A 145 -16.11 -1.49 17.67
N VAL A 146 -15.74 -0.84 18.74
CA VAL A 146 -16.67 -0.12 19.60
C VAL A 146 -17.21 1.12 18.87
N GLY A 147 -18.53 1.27 18.84
CA GLY A 147 -19.20 2.46 18.29
C GLY A 147 -19.40 2.46 16.78
N GLN A 148 -19.29 1.31 16.12
CA GLN A 148 -19.57 1.20 14.70
C GLN A 148 -21.02 0.79 14.44
N GLU A 149 -21.89 1.78 14.29
CA GLU A 149 -23.32 1.60 14.07
C GLU A 149 -23.68 1.10 12.66
N HIS A 150 -22.74 1.11 11.73
CA HIS A 150 -23.03 0.88 10.32
C HIS A 150 -22.71 -0.53 9.82
N PHE A 151 -22.53 -1.48 10.69
CA PHE A 151 -22.48 -2.89 10.27
C PHE A 151 -23.86 -3.47 9.93
N ASP A 152 -24.89 -2.66 9.79
CA ASP A 152 -26.24 -2.93 9.26
C ASP A 152 -26.64 -4.41 9.16
N GLY A 153 -26.50 -5.15 10.27
CA GLY A 153 -26.81 -6.57 10.36
C GLY A 153 -25.74 -7.52 9.79
N LYS A 154 -24.64 -7.03 9.19
CA LYS A 154 -23.51 -7.88 8.85
C LYS A 154 -22.75 -8.27 10.13
N ASN A 155 -22.67 -9.56 10.38
CA ASN A 155 -21.97 -10.09 11.55
C ASN A 155 -20.47 -10.32 11.30
N TYR A 156 -19.95 -10.04 10.11
CA TYR A 156 -18.57 -10.26 9.73
C TYR A 156 -18.10 -9.33 8.61
N ILE A 157 -16.80 -9.10 8.57
CA ILE A 157 -16.08 -8.46 7.47
C ILE A 157 -14.92 -9.36 7.02
N HIS A 158 -14.31 -9.08 5.86
CA HIS A 158 -13.20 -9.86 5.34
C HIS A 158 -11.85 -9.28 5.75
N ALA A 159 -10.91 -10.15 6.12
CA ALA A 159 -9.53 -9.82 6.45
C ALA A 159 -8.68 -9.75 5.18
N PHE A 160 -8.93 -8.75 4.33
CA PHE A 160 -8.12 -8.50 3.13
C PHE A 160 -6.67 -8.14 3.45
N PHE A 161 -6.48 -7.50 4.59
CA PHE A 161 -5.17 -7.08 5.09
C PHE A 161 -4.88 -7.82 6.39
N ASP A 162 -3.76 -8.54 6.41
CA ASP A 162 -3.33 -9.27 7.58
C ASP A 162 -1.81 -9.30 7.68
N THR A 163 -1.32 -9.73 8.83
CA THR A 163 0.09 -10.00 9.09
C THR A 163 0.32 -11.49 9.03
N ILE A 164 1.10 -11.96 8.08
CA ILE A 164 1.34 -13.39 7.90
C ILE A 164 2.83 -13.73 8.03
N ILE A 165 3.13 -14.93 8.53
CA ILE A 165 4.46 -15.50 8.50
C ILE A 165 4.57 -16.35 7.23
N ASP A 166 5.47 -15.96 6.32
CA ASP A 166 5.77 -16.77 5.14
C ASP A 166 6.88 -17.77 5.45
N THR A 167 6.50 -19.03 5.50
CA THR A 167 7.41 -20.16 5.83
C THR A 167 7.85 -20.95 4.60
N LYS A 168 7.50 -20.52 3.37
CA LYS A 168 7.73 -21.33 2.17
C LYS A 168 9.19 -21.56 1.84
N ASP A 169 10.05 -20.56 2.08
CA ASP A 169 11.44 -20.57 1.60
C ASP A 169 12.48 -20.69 2.72
N SER A 170 12.07 -20.75 3.98
CA SER A 170 13.03 -20.86 5.09
C SER A 170 12.41 -21.47 6.34
N SER A 171 13.24 -22.13 7.15
CA SER A 171 12.85 -22.64 8.47
C SER A 171 12.48 -21.54 9.48
N THR A 172 12.83 -20.28 9.19
CA THR A 172 12.64 -19.12 10.07
C THR A 172 11.60 -18.14 9.57
N GLY A 173 10.86 -18.40 8.54
CA GLY A 173 9.78 -17.53 8.04
C GLY A 173 10.02 -16.02 8.08
N TYR A 174 9.48 -15.29 7.12
CA TYR A 174 9.46 -13.83 7.15
C TYR A 174 8.09 -13.34 7.60
N LEU A 175 8.07 -12.33 8.47
CA LEU A 175 6.85 -11.63 8.83
C LEU A 175 6.54 -10.57 7.76
N HIS A 176 5.49 -10.80 6.99
CA HIS A 176 4.96 -9.81 6.07
C HIS A 176 3.85 -9.03 6.76
N SER A 177 4.01 -7.72 6.84
CA SER A 177 3.01 -6.81 7.39
C SER A 177 2.37 -6.00 6.26
N TYR A 178 1.04 -5.92 6.30
CA TYR A 178 0.24 -5.04 5.43
C TYR A 178 0.21 -5.37 3.94
N ILE A 179 0.37 -6.63 3.56
CA ILE A 179 0.37 -7.04 2.17
C ILE A 179 -0.93 -7.74 1.84
N ILE A 180 -1.61 -7.29 0.78
CA ILE A 180 -2.54 -8.13 0.06
C ILE A 180 -1.68 -9.17 -0.65
N LYS A 181 -1.66 -10.39 -0.14
CA LYS A 181 -0.92 -11.47 -0.77
C LYS A 181 -1.80 -12.15 -1.80
N PHE A 182 -1.75 -11.65 -3.04
CA PHE A 182 -2.27 -12.43 -4.16
C PHE A 182 -1.36 -13.64 -4.33
N ARG A 183 -1.91 -14.82 -4.15
CA ARG A 183 -1.32 -16.05 -4.66
C ARG A 183 -1.96 -16.32 -6.02
N TYR A 184 -1.20 -16.10 -7.07
CA TYR A 184 -1.46 -16.73 -8.35
C TYR A 184 -0.96 -18.16 -8.33
#